data_90d8d81f6e5d7ca9d7556394e9728719
#
_entry.id   90d8d81f6e5d7ca9d7556394e9728719
#
_cell.length_a   1.000
_cell.length_b   1.000
_cell.length_c   1.000
_cell.angle_alpha   90.00
_cell.angle_beta   90.00
_cell.angle_gamma   90.00
#
_symmetry.space_group_name_H-M   'P 1'
#
loop_
_entity.id
_entity.type
_entity.pdbx_description
1 polymer ?
#
loop_
_entity_poly.entity_id
_entity_poly.type
_entity_poly.pdbx_seq_one_letter_code
_entity_poly.pdbx_strand_id
1 'polypeptide(L)'
;MKTVDVFWSFRSPYSYLATKRLRALPSKWNVRVRPRPVYPIAIRTPEFFSEIRPQWVPYLMRDIVRLSQYLGLPLGALNPDPVVMNMMTREISAEQPHIGRLTRLGILACEASDEAGWAFMDEVSTLIWSGGAWTEGTALSDAAARAGF
;
A
#
# COMPACT_ATOMS: atom_id res chain seq x y z
N MET A 1 -27.11 5.48 4.49
CA MET A 1 -25.81 4.88 4.13
C MET A 1 -24.75 5.36 5.12
N LYS A 2 -24.01 4.44 5.74
CA LYS A 2 -22.87 4.78 6.63
C LYS A 2 -21.60 5.02 5.80
N THR A 3 -20.76 5.96 6.22
CA THR A 3 -19.46 6.21 5.58
C THR A 3 -18.32 5.80 6.50
N VAL A 4 -17.35 5.10 5.96
CA VAL A 4 -16.13 4.66 6.64
C VAL A 4 -14.92 5.22 5.90
N ASP A 5 -14.08 5.97 6.59
CA ASP A 5 -12.78 6.39 6.07
C ASP A 5 -11.74 5.30 6.37
N VAL A 6 -11.03 4.88 5.33
CA VAL A 6 -9.96 3.89 5.44
C VAL A 6 -8.62 4.57 5.16
N PHE A 7 -7.84 4.78 6.20
CA PHE A 7 -6.47 5.29 6.08
C PHE A 7 -5.56 4.19 5.57
N TRP A 8 -5.00 4.39 4.39
CA TRP A 8 -4.34 3.37 3.59
C TRP A 8 -2.94 3.81 3.14
N SER A 9 -1.99 2.89 3.10
CA SER A 9 -0.60 3.21 2.75
C SER A 9 0.00 2.19 1.77
N PHE A 10 0.72 2.67 0.74
CA PHE A 10 1.41 1.84 -0.25
C PHE A 10 2.51 0.94 0.35
N ARG A 11 3.06 1.29 1.52
CA ARG A 11 4.11 0.52 2.20
C ARG A 11 3.56 -0.42 3.27
N SER A 12 2.26 -0.48 3.46
CA SER A 12 1.66 -1.41 4.43
C SER A 12 1.21 -2.71 3.74
N PRO A 13 1.78 -3.87 4.11
CA PRO A 13 1.33 -5.15 3.57
C PRO A 13 -0.13 -5.44 3.92
N TYR A 14 -0.59 -5.04 5.09
CA TYR A 14 -1.98 -5.21 5.48
C TYR A 14 -2.94 -4.31 4.70
N SER A 15 -2.52 -3.09 4.31
CA SER A 15 -3.28 -2.26 3.39
C SER A 15 -3.49 -2.97 2.06
N TYR A 16 -2.41 -3.53 1.48
CA TYR A 16 -2.47 -4.32 0.25
C TYR A 16 -3.42 -5.51 0.39
N LEU A 17 -3.20 -6.36 1.40
CA LEU A 17 -3.96 -7.59 1.61
C LEU A 17 -5.46 -7.34 1.89
N ALA A 18 -5.81 -6.17 2.45
CA ALA A 18 -7.19 -5.80 2.73
C ALA A 18 -7.93 -5.14 1.53
N THR A 19 -7.20 -4.62 0.54
CA THR A 19 -7.74 -3.74 -0.51
C THR A 19 -8.93 -4.33 -1.25
N LYS A 20 -8.82 -5.55 -1.76
CA LYS A 20 -9.92 -6.20 -2.53
C LYS A 20 -11.17 -6.39 -1.68
N ARG A 21 -11.01 -6.74 -0.42
CA ARG A 21 -12.13 -6.92 0.53
C ARG A 21 -12.79 -5.59 0.86
N LEU A 22 -12.02 -4.55 1.12
CA LEU A 22 -12.51 -3.20 1.40
C LEU A 22 -13.26 -2.63 0.20
N ARG A 23 -12.72 -2.79 -1.00
CA ARG A 23 -13.35 -2.38 -2.26
C ARG A 23 -14.68 -3.10 -2.52
N ALA A 24 -14.80 -4.35 -2.10
CA ALA A 24 -16.02 -5.14 -2.28
C ALA A 24 -17.11 -4.86 -1.22
N LEU A 25 -16.84 -4.13 -0.14
CA LEU A 25 -17.84 -3.90 0.92
C LEU A 25 -19.10 -3.17 0.44
N PRO A 26 -19.03 -2.11 -0.40
CA PRO A 26 -20.23 -1.41 -0.86
C PRO A 26 -21.20 -2.27 -1.66
N SER A 27 -20.70 -3.32 -2.35
CA SER A 27 -21.57 -4.24 -3.11
C SER A 27 -22.37 -5.20 -2.21
N LYS A 28 -21.97 -5.36 -0.96
CA LYS A 28 -22.57 -6.31 0.00
C LYS A 28 -23.35 -5.60 1.10
N TRP A 29 -23.01 -4.37 1.38
CA TRP A 29 -23.52 -3.64 2.54
C TRP A 29 -23.88 -2.20 2.16
N ASN A 30 -24.88 -1.60 2.81
CA ASN A 30 -25.21 -0.18 2.63
C ASN A 30 -24.16 0.71 3.32
N VAL A 31 -22.95 0.71 2.77
CA VAL A 31 -21.79 1.45 3.28
C VAL A 31 -21.01 2.09 2.14
N ARG A 32 -20.54 3.31 2.35
CA ARG A 32 -19.55 3.97 1.53
C ARG A 32 -18.17 3.80 2.18
N VAL A 33 -17.22 3.27 1.46
CA VAL A 33 -15.84 3.06 1.95
C VAL A 33 -14.92 4.03 1.20
N ARG A 34 -14.48 5.09 1.88
CA ARG A 34 -13.63 6.13 1.31
C ARG A 34 -12.16 5.82 1.53
N PRO A 35 -11.35 5.67 0.48
CA PRO A 35 -9.91 5.52 0.62
C PRO A 35 -9.26 6.85 1.00
N ARG A 36 -8.33 6.80 1.96
CA ARG A 36 -7.56 7.94 2.46
C ARG A 36 -6.07 7.60 2.42
N PRO A 37 -5.38 7.86 1.30
CA PRO A 37 -3.94 7.63 1.22
C PRO A 37 -3.19 8.45 2.26
N VAL A 38 -2.33 7.77 3.00
CA VAL A 38 -1.48 8.40 4.01
C VAL A 38 -0.03 7.96 3.84
N TYR A 39 0.91 8.77 4.28
CA TYR A 39 2.28 8.33 4.41
C TYR A 39 2.38 7.14 5.36
N PRO A 40 3.26 6.14 5.07
CA PRO A 40 3.47 5.01 5.95
C PRO A 40 4.03 5.45 7.31
N ILE A 41 3.86 4.58 8.31
CA ILE A 41 4.34 4.86 9.67
C ILE A 41 5.84 5.15 9.71
N ALA A 42 6.63 4.50 8.85
CA ALA A 42 8.06 4.76 8.72
C ALA A 42 8.41 6.23 8.42
N ILE A 43 7.51 6.94 7.72
CA ILE A 43 7.71 8.37 7.39
C ILE A 43 7.10 9.27 8.47
N ARG A 44 5.95 8.89 9.03
CA ARG A 44 5.25 9.70 10.04
C ARG A 44 5.88 9.58 11.44
N THR A 45 6.50 8.46 11.73
CA THR A 45 7.14 8.14 13.01
C THR A 45 8.42 7.35 12.71
N PRO A 46 9.51 8.03 12.27
CA PRO A 46 10.72 7.36 11.78
C PRO A 46 11.37 6.40 12.78
N GLU A 47 11.24 6.69 14.07
CA GLU A 47 11.75 5.87 15.18
C GLU A 47 10.95 4.58 15.43
N PHE A 48 9.76 4.44 14.86
CA PHE A 48 8.88 3.29 15.10
C PHE A 48 9.60 1.96 14.93
N PHE A 49 10.32 1.77 13.82
CA PHE A 49 10.98 0.49 13.53
C PHE A 49 12.24 0.24 14.35
N SER A 50 12.86 1.27 14.91
CA SER A 50 13.99 1.11 15.84
C SER A 50 13.56 0.77 17.26
N GLU A 51 12.32 1.14 17.64
CA GLU A 51 11.79 0.96 18.99
C GLU A 51 10.91 -0.27 19.17
N ILE A 52 10.45 -0.90 18.08
CA ILE A 52 9.63 -2.10 18.16
C ILE A 52 10.38 -3.29 18.73
N ARG A 53 9.63 -4.18 19.39
CA ARG A 53 10.19 -5.44 19.92
C ARG A 53 10.79 -6.29 18.79
N PRO A 54 11.95 -6.93 19.02
CA PRO A 54 12.61 -7.74 18.00
C PRO A 54 11.74 -8.84 17.38
N GLN A 55 10.79 -9.38 18.14
CA GLN A 55 9.89 -10.45 17.68
C GLN A 55 8.83 -9.97 16.68
N TRP A 56 8.56 -8.66 16.63
CA TRP A 56 7.47 -8.11 15.82
C TRP A 56 7.69 -8.30 14.32
N VAL A 57 8.90 -8.01 13.82
CA VAL A 57 9.20 -8.13 12.38
C VAL A 57 9.10 -9.60 11.90
N PRO A 58 9.72 -10.58 12.57
CA PRO A 58 9.56 -12.00 12.18
C PRO A 58 8.11 -12.47 12.23
N TYR A 59 7.33 -12.01 13.21
CA TYR A 59 5.90 -12.30 13.27
C TYR A 59 5.16 -11.72 12.06
N LEU A 60 5.35 -10.42 11.79
CA LEU A 60 4.75 -9.72 10.65
C LEU A 60 5.03 -10.45 9.33
N MET A 61 6.31 -10.79 9.08
CA MET A 61 6.71 -11.47 7.84
C MET A 61 6.03 -12.82 7.67
N ARG A 62 5.89 -13.58 8.75
CA ARG A 62 5.18 -14.87 8.74
C ARG A 62 3.68 -14.70 8.51
N ASP A 63 3.08 -13.72 9.15
CA ASP A 63 1.66 -13.45 9.08
C ASP A 63 1.23 -12.99 7.68
N ILE A 64 1.94 -12.05 7.06
CA ILE A 64 1.62 -11.57 5.71
C ILE A 64 1.74 -12.69 4.66
N VAL A 65 2.72 -13.59 4.79
CA VAL A 65 2.85 -14.74 3.88
C VAL A 65 1.63 -15.66 4.02
N ARG A 66 1.22 -15.98 5.23
CA ARG A 66 0.04 -16.82 5.48
C ARG A 66 -1.25 -16.18 4.97
N LEU A 67 -1.41 -14.87 5.22
CA LEU A 67 -2.57 -14.13 4.73
C LEU A 67 -2.60 -14.04 3.21
N SER A 68 -1.46 -13.81 2.55
CA SER A 68 -1.40 -13.77 1.09
C SER A 68 -1.83 -15.12 0.47
N GLN A 69 -1.33 -16.22 1.04
CA GLN A 69 -1.71 -17.58 0.62
C GLN A 69 -3.21 -17.84 0.84
N TYR A 70 -3.72 -17.50 2.03
CA TYR A 70 -5.14 -17.66 2.35
C TYR A 70 -6.06 -16.85 1.43
N LEU A 71 -5.65 -15.63 1.06
CA LEU A 71 -6.41 -14.74 0.19
C LEU A 71 -6.18 -14.99 -1.31
N GLY A 72 -5.21 -15.84 -1.67
CA GLY A 72 -4.82 -16.07 -3.07
C GLY A 72 -4.20 -14.83 -3.73
N LEU A 73 -3.55 -13.95 -2.96
CA LEU A 73 -2.91 -12.74 -3.46
C LEU A 73 -1.41 -12.95 -3.65
N PRO A 74 -0.81 -12.44 -4.76
CA PRO A 74 0.63 -12.56 -4.95
C PRO A 74 1.39 -11.77 -3.89
N LEU A 75 2.52 -12.31 -3.42
CA LEU A 75 3.43 -11.65 -2.49
C LEU A 75 4.87 -11.94 -2.90
N GLY A 76 5.63 -10.90 -3.19
CA GLY A 76 7.03 -10.96 -3.57
C GLY A 76 7.89 -9.97 -2.78
N ALA A 77 9.18 -9.95 -3.06
CA ALA A 77 10.08 -8.93 -2.52
C ALA A 77 9.77 -7.58 -3.16
N LEU A 78 9.79 -6.51 -2.35
CA LEU A 78 9.62 -5.15 -2.85
C LEU A 78 10.82 -4.76 -3.74
N ASN A 79 10.56 -4.25 -4.93
CA ASN A 79 11.60 -3.96 -5.92
C ASN A 79 11.27 -2.69 -6.74
N PRO A 80 11.75 -1.50 -6.30
CA PRO A 80 12.33 -1.23 -4.97
C PRO A 80 11.29 -1.13 -3.86
N ASP A 81 11.75 -1.07 -2.60
CA ASP A 81 10.88 -0.68 -1.48
C ASP A 81 10.39 0.76 -1.69
N PRO A 82 9.09 1.04 -1.57
CA PRO A 82 8.57 2.40 -1.65
C PRO A 82 9.18 3.37 -0.63
N VAL A 83 9.67 2.88 0.50
CA VAL A 83 10.37 3.65 1.52
C VAL A 83 11.85 3.35 1.49
N VAL A 84 12.67 4.38 1.28
CA VAL A 84 14.13 4.26 1.34
C VAL A 84 14.57 4.27 2.79
N MET A 85 15.16 3.16 3.25
CA MET A 85 15.72 3.05 4.59
C MET A 85 16.96 2.14 4.58
N ASN A 86 17.83 2.34 5.57
CA ASN A 86 18.94 1.44 5.82
C ASN A 86 18.42 0.15 6.46
N MET A 87 18.58 -0.97 5.77
CA MET A 87 18.05 -2.26 6.22
C MET A 87 18.73 -2.80 7.49
N MET A 88 19.95 -2.35 7.79
CA MET A 88 20.69 -2.78 8.97
C MET A 88 20.38 -1.90 10.19
N THR A 89 20.43 -0.57 10.03
CA THR A 89 20.20 0.37 11.13
C THR A 89 18.72 0.70 11.31
N ARG A 90 17.89 0.44 10.28
CA ARG A 90 16.45 0.83 10.18
C ARG A 90 16.24 2.35 10.17
N GLU A 91 17.28 3.12 9.91
CA GLU A 91 17.19 4.56 9.73
C GLU A 91 16.47 4.90 8.42
N ILE A 92 15.51 5.78 8.50
CA ILE A 92 14.75 6.28 7.35
C ILE A 92 15.57 7.36 6.66
N SER A 93 15.75 7.24 5.35
CA SER A 93 16.43 8.26 4.56
C SER A 93 15.64 9.57 4.57
N ALA A 94 16.36 10.70 4.60
CA ALA A 94 15.73 12.01 4.43
C ALA A 94 15.12 12.19 3.03
N GLU A 95 15.71 11.54 2.02
CA GLU A 95 15.21 11.56 0.65
C GLU A 95 14.30 10.36 0.40
N GLN A 96 13.07 10.63 -0.01
CA GLN A 96 12.02 9.64 -0.26
C GLN A 96 11.41 9.84 -1.66
N PRO A 97 12.13 9.44 -2.73
CA PRO A 97 11.70 9.72 -4.11
C PRO A 97 10.42 8.97 -4.51
N HIS A 98 10.16 7.83 -3.88
CA HIS A 98 9.10 6.93 -4.31
C HIS A 98 7.80 7.14 -3.56
N ILE A 99 7.82 7.08 -2.22
CA ILE A 99 6.59 7.07 -1.42
C ILE A 99 5.80 8.39 -1.54
N GLY A 100 6.51 9.52 -1.69
CA GLY A 100 5.87 10.81 -1.91
C GLY A 100 5.10 10.86 -3.23
N ARG A 101 5.68 10.33 -4.32
CA ARG A 101 5.00 10.22 -5.63
C ARG A 101 3.78 9.30 -5.56
N LEU A 102 3.93 8.11 -4.99
CA LEU A 102 2.83 7.16 -4.85
C LEU A 102 1.65 7.73 -4.05
N THR A 103 1.95 8.36 -2.91
CA THR A 103 0.91 8.95 -2.06
C THR A 103 0.16 10.07 -2.78
N ARG A 104 0.87 10.98 -3.49
CA ARG A 104 0.23 12.06 -4.27
C ARG A 104 -0.66 11.51 -5.39
N LEU A 105 -0.19 10.52 -6.15
CA LEU A 105 -1.00 9.87 -7.19
C LEU A 105 -2.25 9.19 -6.60
N GLY A 106 -2.10 8.51 -5.47
CA GLY A 106 -3.24 7.93 -4.75
C GLY A 106 -4.25 8.97 -4.29
N ILE A 107 -3.80 10.14 -3.82
CA ILE A 107 -4.68 11.25 -3.45
C ILE A 107 -5.44 11.76 -4.67
N LEU A 108 -4.75 12.03 -5.79
CA LEU A 108 -5.37 12.50 -7.04
C LEU A 108 -6.44 11.51 -7.54
N ALA A 109 -6.15 10.21 -7.49
CA ALA A 109 -7.15 9.20 -7.85
C ALA A 109 -8.37 9.24 -6.93
N CYS A 110 -8.18 9.45 -5.62
CA CYS A 110 -9.28 9.58 -4.66
C CYS A 110 -10.08 10.88 -4.82
N GLU A 111 -9.45 11.96 -5.29
CA GLU A 111 -10.13 13.21 -5.63
C GLU A 111 -11.05 13.06 -6.84
N ALA A 112 -10.69 12.19 -7.80
CA ALA A 112 -11.57 11.87 -8.92
C ALA A 112 -12.82 11.10 -8.47
N SER A 113 -12.66 10.03 -7.70
CA SER A 113 -13.74 9.30 -7.03
C SER A 113 -13.20 8.27 -6.03
N ASP A 114 -14.06 7.78 -5.11
CA ASP A 114 -13.70 6.67 -4.22
C ASP A 114 -13.33 5.41 -5.03
N GLU A 115 -14.07 5.13 -6.12
CA GLU A 115 -13.81 3.95 -6.97
C GLU A 115 -12.48 4.07 -7.71
N ALA A 116 -12.16 5.23 -8.29
CA ALA A 116 -10.87 5.48 -8.93
C ALA A 116 -9.72 5.34 -7.93
N GLY A 117 -9.89 5.87 -6.72
CA GLY A 117 -8.93 5.69 -5.64
C GLY A 117 -8.69 4.23 -5.29
N TRP A 118 -9.74 3.44 -5.09
CA TRP A 118 -9.62 2.00 -4.82
C TRP A 118 -9.03 1.22 -5.98
N ALA A 119 -9.42 1.53 -7.23
CA ALA A 119 -8.87 0.89 -8.41
C ALA A 119 -7.37 1.17 -8.55
N PHE A 120 -6.94 2.42 -8.37
CA PHE A 120 -5.54 2.79 -8.40
C PHE A 120 -4.73 2.09 -7.30
N MET A 121 -5.22 2.09 -6.07
CA MET A 121 -4.56 1.40 -4.95
C MET A 121 -4.44 -0.11 -5.20
N ASP A 122 -5.47 -0.76 -5.72
CA ASP A 122 -5.47 -2.20 -6.02
C ASP A 122 -4.42 -2.53 -7.10
N GLU A 123 -4.44 -1.84 -8.24
CA GLU A 123 -3.51 -2.07 -9.34
C GLU A 123 -2.05 -1.80 -8.93
N VAL A 124 -1.80 -0.64 -8.35
CA VAL A 124 -0.43 -0.23 -8.00
C VAL A 124 0.12 -1.04 -6.81
N SER A 125 -0.69 -1.33 -5.80
CA SER A 125 -0.22 -2.16 -4.69
C SER A 125 0.01 -3.60 -5.12
N THR A 126 -0.79 -4.15 -6.03
CA THR A 126 -0.55 -5.47 -6.60
C THR A 126 0.78 -5.50 -7.34
N LEU A 127 1.07 -4.50 -8.17
CA LEU A 127 2.35 -4.39 -8.87
C LEU A 127 3.54 -4.33 -7.89
N ILE A 128 3.45 -3.51 -6.85
CA ILE A 128 4.51 -3.34 -5.85
C ILE A 128 4.71 -4.62 -5.03
N TRP A 129 3.64 -5.18 -4.48
CA TRP A 129 3.70 -6.29 -3.53
C TRP A 129 3.84 -7.67 -4.19
N SER A 130 3.64 -7.78 -5.50
CA SER A 130 3.97 -9.00 -6.27
C SER A 130 5.46 -9.12 -6.61
N GLY A 131 6.28 -8.12 -6.30
CA GLY A 131 7.70 -8.08 -6.63
C GLY A 131 8.00 -7.52 -8.02
N GLY A 132 7.05 -6.83 -8.63
CA GLY A 132 7.25 -6.17 -9.93
C GLY A 132 8.22 -4.99 -9.86
N ALA A 133 8.96 -4.76 -10.95
CA ALA A 133 9.85 -3.59 -11.12
C ALA A 133 9.03 -2.33 -11.42
N TRP A 134 8.29 -1.85 -10.46
CA TRP A 134 7.26 -0.83 -10.60
C TRP A 134 7.78 0.59 -10.90
N THR A 135 9.08 0.83 -10.72
CA THR A 135 9.74 2.11 -11.05
C THR A 135 10.31 2.15 -12.46
N GLU A 136 10.31 1.02 -13.17
CA GLU A 136 10.94 0.88 -14.49
C GLU A 136 9.93 1.08 -15.62
N GLY A 137 10.41 1.68 -16.73
CA GLY A 137 9.63 1.86 -17.94
C GLY A 137 8.28 2.53 -17.71
N THR A 138 7.21 1.92 -18.22
CA THR A 138 5.83 2.39 -18.12
C THR A 138 5.00 1.68 -17.07
N ALA A 139 5.62 0.80 -16.25
CA ALA A 139 4.90 -0.10 -15.34
C ALA A 139 3.88 0.64 -14.42
N LEU A 140 4.28 1.76 -13.84
CA LEU A 140 3.41 2.54 -12.96
C LEU A 140 2.30 3.27 -13.73
N SER A 141 2.63 3.84 -14.90
CA SER A 141 1.62 4.50 -15.76
C SER A 141 0.63 3.50 -16.35
N ASP A 142 1.09 2.31 -16.72
CA ASP A 142 0.21 1.25 -17.20
C ASP A 142 -0.74 0.75 -16.10
N ALA A 143 -0.25 0.63 -14.86
CA ALA A 143 -1.09 0.30 -13.72
C ALA A 143 -2.13 1.41 -13.43
N ALA A 144 -1.74 2.68 -13.53
CA ALA A 144 -2.65 3.80 -13.40
C ALA A 144 -3.71 3.81 -14.52
N ALA A 145 -3.30 3.55 -15.76
CA ALA A 145 -4.22 3.46 -16.90
C ALA A 145 -5.24 2.32 -16.74
N ARG A 146 -4.81 1.14 -16.24
CA ARG A 146 -5.74 0.04 -15.93
C ARG A 146 -6.75 0.39 -14.83
N ALA A 147 -6.36 1.25 -13.93
CA ALA A 147 -7.26 1.78 -12.90
C ALA A 147 -8.24 2.85 -13.41
N GLY A 148 -8.09 3.27 -14.67
CA GLY A 148 -8.91 4.34 -15.27
C GLY A 148 -8.47 5.74 -14.86
N PHE A 149 -7.18 5.91 -14.52
CA PHE A 149 -6.60 7.16 -14.01
C PHE A 149 -5.55 7.73 -14.96
#